data_1a6eafd8ede9c6c6e9937c4114bd8a47
#
_entry.id   1a6eafd8ede9c6c6e9937c4114bd8a47
#
_cell.length_a   1.000
_cell.length_b   1.000
_cell.length_c   1.000
_cell.angle_alpha   90.00
_cell.angle_beta   90.00
_cell.angle_gamma   90.00
#
_symmetry.space_group_name_H-M   'P 1'
#
loop_
_entity.id
_entity.type
_entity.pdbx_description
1 polymer ?
#
loop_
_entity_poly.entity_id
_entity_poly.type
_entity_poly.pdbx_seq_one_letter_code
_entity_poly.pdbx_strand_id
1 'polypeptide(L)'
;MSMFTAFNISASGMTAQQLRADVISENIANADTTRTSDGTPYVRKAVVFTEKTMTGTALGKSAYGSYGTGAYSTFSDALRLANGGVVGSGVKVTSVYEDTSTDMERVYDPSHPDADENGYVTYPNVNVVQEMTDLIDASRSYEANISAFNASKSMASKGLSIGSAT
;
A
#
# COMPACT_ATOMS: atom_id res chain seq x y z
N MET A 1 -1.60 -21.55 -10.02
CA MET A 1 -1.60 -20.71 -8.82
C MET A 1 -2.09 -21.55 -7.66
N SER A 2 -1.40 -21.53 -6.53
CA SER A 2 -1.91 -22.20 -5.31
C SER A 2 -3.05 -21.36 -4.74
N MET A 3 -4.07 -22.00 -4.18
CA MET A 3 -5.20 -21.34 -3.50
C MET A 3 -4.72 -20.34 -2.44
N PHE A 4 -3.67 -20.67 -1.73
CA PHE A 4 -3.04 -19.79 -0.73
C PHE A 4 -2.42 -18.52 -1.34
N THR A 5 -1.98 -18.54 -2.60
CA THR A 5 -1.47 -17.34 -3.26
C THR A 5 -2.59 -16.33 -3.52
N ALA A 6 -3.79 -16.79 -3.88
CA ALA A 6 -4.95 -15.90 -4.07
C ALA A 6 -5.36 -15.20 -2.74
N PHE A 7 -5.34 -15.96 -1.63
CA PHE A 7 -5.57 -15.38 -0.30
C PHE A 7 -4.52 -14.33 0.07
N ASN A 8 -3.24 -14.64 -0.16
CA ASN A 8 -2.15 -13.72 0.16
C ASN A 8 -2.22 -12.43 -0.66
N ILE A 9 -2.60 -12.52 -1.94
CA ILE A 9 -2.77 -11.36 -2.82
C ILE A 9 -3.88 -10.46 -2.29
N SER A 10 -5.08 -11.02 -2.05
CA SER A 10 -6.21 -10.25 -1.52
C SER A 10 -5.93 -9.68 -0.13
N ALA A 11 -5.28 -10.45 0.76
CA ALA A 11 -4.89 -9.98 2.09
C ALA A 11 -3.89 -8.82 2.02
N SER A 12 -2.90 -8.89 1.12
CA SER A 12 -1.94 -7.80 0.92
C SER A 12 -2.63 -6.54 0.38
N GLY A 13 -3.61 -6.69 -0.51
CA GLY A 13 -4.42 -5.59 -1.01
C GLY A 13 -5.24 -4.92 0.09
N MET A 14 -5.89 -5.71 0.96
CA MET A 14 -6.63 -5.18 2.11
C MET A 14 -5.73 -4.37 3.04
N THR A 15 -4.58 -4.92 3.44
CA THR A 15 -3.63 -4.23 4.32
C THR A 15 -3.10 -2.93 3.71
N ALA A 16 -2.81 -2.94 2.42
CA ALA A 16 -2.31 -1.76 1.72
C ALA A 16 -3.38 -0.65 1.64
N GLN A 17 -4.63 -1.00 1.32
CA GLN A 17 -5.73 -0.02 1.26
C GLN A 17 -6.14 0.49 2.64
N GLN A 18 -6.02 -0.32 3.68
CA GLN A 18 -6.24 0.13 5.05
C GLN A 18 -5.21 1.20 5.44
N LEU A 19 -3.93 0.95 5.20
CA LEU A 19 -2.89 1.95 5.48
C LEU A 19 -3.09 3.23 4.67
N ARG A 20 -3.54 3.12 3.41
CA ARG A 20 -3.89 4.30 2.60
C ARG A 20 -5.03 5.09 3.24
N ALA A 21 -6.09 4.42 3.70
CA ALA A 21 -7.21 5.06 4.38
C ALA A 21 -6.79 5.73 5.70
N ASP A 22 -5.88 5.11 6.45
CA ASP A 22 -5.34 5.67 7.69
C ASP A 22 -4.55 6.97 7.42
N VAL A 23 -3.68 6.98 6.39
CA VAL A 23 -2.92 8.17 5.98
C VAL A 23 -3.83 9.29 5.47
N ILE A 24 -4.85 8.97 4.67
CA ILE A 24 -5.83 9.95 4.20
C ILE A 24 -6.60 10.56 5.39
N SER A 25 -6.99 9.73 6.36
CA SER A 25 -7.67 10.21 7.57
C SER A 25 -6.77 11.13 8.40
N GLU A 26 -5.46 10.83 8.47
CA GLU A 26 -4.47 11.71 9.09
C GLU A 26 -4.38 13.06 8.37
N ASN A 27 -4.36 13.06 7.03
CA ASN A 27 -4.35 14.29 6.23
C ASN A 27 -5.61 15.13 6.48
N ILE A 28 -6.79 14.51 6.48
CA ILE A 28 -8.07 15.21 6.74
C ILE A 28 -8.07 15.81 8.14
N ALA A 29 -7.63 15.05 9.14
CA ALA A 29 -7.59 15.51 10.54
C ALA A 29 -6.65 16.71 10.73
N ASN A 30 -5.61 16.81 9.92
CA ASN A 30 -4.59 17.87 9.99
C ASN A 30 -4.74 18.95 8.90
N ALA A 31 -5.88 18.99 8.20
CA ALA A 31 -6.10 19.94 7.11
C ALA A 31 -6.00 21.41 7.56
N ASP A 32 -6.34 21.70 8.82
CA ASP A 32 -6.29 23.05 9.41
C ASP A 32 -5.12 23.23 10.39
N THR A 33 -4.19 22.26 10.47
CA THR A 33 -3.07 22.33 11.42
C THR A 33 -1.96 23.22 10.88
N THR A 34 -1.96 24.48 11.32
CA THR A 34 -0.98 25.51 10.91
C THR A 34 0.37 25.36 11.60
N ARG A 35 0.43 24.65 12.76
CA ARG A 35 1.66 24.46 13.52
C ARG A 35 1.78 23.08 14.12
N THR A 36 2.80 22.35 13.73
CA THR A 36 3.20 21.06 14.30
C THR A 36 4.21 21.24 15.46
N SER A 37 4.65 20.15 16.07
CA SER A 37 5.72 20.17 17.09
C SER A 37 7.01 20.82 16.60
N ASP A 38 7.26 20.76 15.30
CA ASP A 38 8.47 21.29 14.66
C ASP A 38 8.33 22.78 14.28
N GLY A 39 7.16 23.37 14.56
CA GLY A 39 6.86 24.77 14.30
C GLY A 39 6.52 25.09 12.84
N THR A 40 6.37 24.08 12.00
CA THR A 40 5.97 24.19 10.59
C THR A 40 4.53 23.73 10.39
N PRO A 41 3.82 24.16 9.33
CA PRO A 41 2.53 23.62 8.98
C PRO A 41 2.60 22.11 8.70
N TYR A 42 1.46 21.44 8.83
CA TYR A 42 1.38 20.03 8.44
C TYR A 42 1.60 19.88 6.93
N VAL A 43 2.33 18.82 6.53
CA VAL A 43 2.58 18.48 5.13
C VAL A 43 1.77 17.25 4.76
N ARG A 44 1.05 17.31 3.65
CA ARG A 44 0.28 16.18 3.12
C ARG A 44 1.14 14.93 2.97
N LYS A 45 0.66 13.80 3.47
CA LYS A 45 1.34 12.50 3.30
C LYS A 45 0.68 11.69 2.20
N ALA A 46 1.47 10.96 1.46
CA ALA A 46 0.98 10.04 0.43
C ALA A 46 1.68 8.69 0.51
N VAL A 47 0.98 7.64 0.04
CA VAL A 47 1.45 6.25 0.13
C VAL A 47 1.91 5.76 -1.23
N VAL A 48 3.08 5.15 -1.30
CA VAL A 48 3.60 4.51 -2.50
C VAL A 48 3.40 3.00 -2.43
N PHE A 49 2.68 2.48 -3.42
CA PHE A 49 2.50 1.05 -3.60
C PHE A 49 3.51 0.50 -4.60
N THR A 50 4.01 -0.69 -4.32
CA THR A 50 4.81 -1.46 -5.27
C THR A 50 4.30 -2.89 -5.35
N GLU A 51 4.54 -3.51 -6.47
CA GLU A 51 4.27 -4.93 -6.62
C GLU A 51 5.13 -5.73 -5.64
N LYS A 52 4.49 -6.67 -4.94
CA LYS A 52 5.19 -7.69 -4.18
C LYS A 52 5.49 -8.84 -5.14
N THR A 53 6.69 -8.85 -5.70
CA THR A 53 7.16 -9.99 -6.47
C THR A 53 7.56 -11.11 -5.52
N MET A 54 7.12 -12.33 -5.76
CA MET A 54 7.80 -13.49 -5.21
C MET A 54 9.14 -13.61 -5.97
N THR A 55 10.12 -12.89 -5.52
CA THR A 55 11.48 -13.31 -5.77
C THR A 55 11.58 -14.67 -5.13
N GLY A 56 11.69 -15.72 -5.96
CA GLY A 56 11.99 -17.06 -5.44
C GLY A 56 13.07 -16.81 -4.41
N THR A 57 12.85 -17.28 -3.19
CA THR A 57 13.70 -17.06 -2.02
C THR A 57 15.10 -16.86 -2.54
N ALA A 58 15.71 -15.75 -2.18
CA ALA A 58 17.14 -15.63 -2.37
C ALA A 58 17.72 -16.91 -1.73
N LEU A 59 17.81 -17.94 -2.52
CA LEU A 59 18.67 -19.07 -2.22
C LEU A 59 19.95 -18.41 -1.86
N GLY A 60 20.25 -18.44 -0.59
CA GLY A 60 21.39 -17.78 -0.02
C GLY A 60 22.48 -17.82 -1.07
N LYS A 61 23.05 -16.67 -1.37
CA LYS A 61 24.38 -16.63 -1.95
C LYS A 61 25.23 -17.43 -0.98
N SER A 62 25.14 -18.75 -1.09
CA SER A 62 26.15 -19.64 -0.59
C SER A 62 27.36 -19.23 -1.39
N ALA A 63 28.20 -18.44 -0.76
CA ALA A 63 29.52 -18.07 -1.24
C ALA A 63 30.36 -19.34 -1.28
N TYR A 64 30.02 -20.23 -2.19
CA TYR A 64 30.91 -21.34 -2.53
C TYR A 64 30.74 -21.70 -4.01
N GLY A 65 31.76 -21.29 -4.77
CA GLY A 65 32.20 -21.93 -6.00
C GLY A 65 31.23 -21.92 -7.17
N SER A 66 31.42 -20.94 -8.04
CA SER A 66 31.31 -21.04 -9.50
C SER A 66 31.38 -22.49 -10.00
N TYR A 67 30.21 -23.03 -10.38
CA TYR A 67 30.04 -23.87 -11.57
C TYR A 67 28.53 -23.85 -11.88
N GLY A 68 28.19 -23.28 -13.06
CA GLY A 68 26.84 -23.03 -13.50
C GLY A 68 25.98 -24.29 -13.67
N THR A 69 25.13 -24.49 -12.75
CA THR A 69 23.82 -25.13 -12.91
C THR A 69 22.95 -24.50 -11.84
N GLY A 70 22.03 -23.62 -12.24
CA GLY A 70 21.05 -23.02 -11.33
C GLY A 70 20.29 -24.13 -10.61
N ALA A 71 20.67 -24.44 -9.40
CA ALA A 71 19.98 -25.40 -8.56
C ALA A 71 18.65 -24.77 -8.14
N TYR A 72 17.59 -25.07 -8.86
CA TYR A 72 16.22 -24.79 -8.44
C TYR A 72 15.91 -25.69 -7.24
N SER A 73 15.51 -25.08 -6.11
CA SER A 73 15.26 -25.85 -4.89
C SER A 73 14.04 -26.75 -4.99
N THR A 74 13.12 -26.44 -5.94
CA THR A 74 11.94 -27.26 -6.21
C THR A 74 11.59 -27.24 -7.70
N PHE A 75 10.94 -28.31 -8.19
CA PHE A 75 10.41 -28.39 -9.55
C PHE A 75 9.44 -27.23 -9.86
N SER A 76 8.68 -26.78 -8.88
CA SER A 76 7.79 -25.61 -9.01
C SER A 76 8.54 -24.33 -9.33
N ASP A 77 9.71 -24.11 -8.76
CA ASP A 77 10.54 -22.92 -9.02
C ASP A 77 11.14 -22.97 -10.43
N ALA A 78 11.59 -24.14 -10.86
CA ALA A 78 12.08 -24.35 -12.22
C ALA A 78 10.98 -24.15 -13.27
N LEU A 79 9.76 -24.62 -13.02
CA LEU A 79 8.62 -24.46 -13.92
C LEU A 79 8.17 -22.98 -14.00
N ARG A 80 8.21 -22.26 -12.88
CA ARG A 80 7.90 -20.82 -12.85
C ARG A 80 8.89 -20.00 -13.67
N LEU A 81 10.17 -20.33 -13.59
CA LEU A 81 11.19 -19.65 -14.36
C LEU A 81 11.10 -19.99 -15.85
N ALA A 82 10.81 -21.24 -16.20
CA ALA A 82 10.65 -21.67 -17.58
C ALA A 82 9.44 -21.03 -18.29
N ASN A 83 8.37 -20.73 -17.54
CA ASN A 83 7.19 -20.04 -18.06
C ASN A 83 7.33 -18.51 -18.09
N GLY A 84 8.51 -17.94 -17.83
CA GLY A 84 8.77 -16.49 -17.92
C GLY A 84 7.93 -15.63 -16.95
N GLY A 85 7.23 -16.25 -16.01
CA GLY A 85 6.25 -15.60 -15.16
C GLY A 85 6.78 -15.29 -13.77
N VAL A 86 7.24 -14.09 -13.54
CA VAL A 86 7.22 -13.49 -12.20
C VAL A 86 5.73 -13.30 -11.86
N VAL A 87 5.13 -14.29 -11.23
CA VAL A 87 3.74 -14.14 -10.75
C VAL A 87 3.77 -13.16 -9.60
N GLY A 88 3.13 -12.00 -9.77
CA GLY A 88 2.94 -11.04 -8.71
C GLY A 88 2.34 -11.71 -7.47
N SER A 89 2.90 -11.43 -6.31
CA SER A 89 2.48 -12.00 -5.02
C SER A 89 1.61 -11.05 -4.21
N GLY A 90 1.09 -10.03 -4.88
CA GLY A 90 0.27 -8.98 -4.28
C GLY A 90 0.94 -7.61 -4.31
N VAL A 91 0.53 -6.76 -3.39
CA VAL A 91 1.01 -5.39 -3.24
C VAL A 91 1.69 -5.20 -1.87
N LYS A 92 2.67 -4.32 -1.81
CA LYS A 92 3.25 -3.84 -0.55
C LYS A 92 3.34 -2.32 -0.57
N VAL A 93 3.19 -1.72 0.59
CA VAL A 93 3.56 -0.32 0.79
C VAL A 93 5.08 -0.25 0.92
N THR A 94 5.70 0.61 0.11
CA THR A 94 7.16 0.80 0.12
C THR A 94 7.54 1.95 1.03
N SER A 95 6.80 3.04 0.97
CA SER A 95 7.03 4.23 1.76
C SER A 95 5.77 5.06 1.89
N VAL A 96 5.70 5.82 2.96
CA VAL A 96 4.85 7.00 3.10
C VAL A 96 5.77 8.19 2.95
N TYR A 97 5.43 9.13 2.11
CA TYR A 97 6.24 10.33 1.86
C TYR A 97 5.40 11.60 2.05
N GLU A 98 6.07 12.69 2.38
CA GLU A 98 5.47 14.01 2.47
C GLU A 98 5.50 14.70 1.10
N ASP A 99 4.37 15.25 0.69
CA ASP A 99 4.24 15.98 -0.57
C ASP A 99 4.75 17.41 -0.41
N THR A 100 6.01 17.59 -0.73
CA THR A 100 6.67 18.91 -0.75
C THR A 100 6.58 19.60 -2.12
N SER A 101 5.94 18.95 -3.11
CA SER A 101 5.83 19.49 -4.47
C SER A 101 4.65 20.43 -4.65
N THR A 102 3.62 20.26 -3.83
CA THR A 102 2.42 21.11 -3.84
C THR A 102 2.63 22.29 -2.92
N ASP A 103 2.46 23.49 -3.45
CA ASP A 103 2.60 24.73 -2.67
C ASP A 103 1.54 24.81 -1.58
N MET A 104 1.93 25.33 -0.41
CA MET A 104 1.03 25.61 0.72
C MET A 104 0.27 26.90 0.48
N GLU A 105 -0.99 26.94 0.87
CA GLU A 105 -1.82 28.12 0.76
C GLU A 105 -1.45 29.14 1.84
N ARG A 106 -1.29 30.42 1.45
CA ARG A 106 -1.01 31.50 2.37
C ARG A 106 -2.21 32.45 2.43
N VAL A 107 -2.79 32.57 3.61
CA VAL A 107 -3.96 33.42 3.85
C VAL A 107 -3.57 34.59 4.74
N TYR A 108 -4.05 35.81 4.40
CA TYR A 108 -3.83 36.97 5.21
C TYR A 108 -4.83 37.02 6.37
N ASP A 109 -4.36 36.71 7.57
CA ASP A 109 -5.12 36.79 8.82
C ASP A 109 -4.19 37.24 9.96
N PRO A 110 -4.08 38.56 10.21
CA PRO A 110 -3.23 39.09 11.25
C PRO A 110 -3.75 38.84 12.69
N SER A 111 -4.99 38.34 12.82
CA SER A 111 -5.56 37.99 14.14
C SER A 111 -5.23 36.56 14.59
N HIS A 112 -4.71 35.75 13.68
CA HIS A 112 -4.37 34.37 13.96
C HIS A 112 -3.08 34.28 14.83
N PRO A 113 -3.05 33.35 15.84
CA PRO A 113 -1.89 33.25 16.74
C PRO A 113 -0.60 32.79 16.03
N ASP A 114 -0.71 32.10 14.88
CA ASP A 114 0.41 31.62 14.08
C ASP A 114 0.71 32.51 12.87
N ALA A 115 0.23 33.77 12.87
CA ALA A 115 0.52 34.70 11.78
C ALA A 115 2.00 35.14 11.81
N ASP A 116 2.59 35.23 10.61
CA ASP A 116 3.93 35.80 10.40
C ASP A 116 3.97 37.31 10.73
N GLU A 117 5.16 37.88 10.76
CA GLU A 117 5.37 39.33 10.95
C GLU A 117 4.59 40.19 9.93
N ASN A 118 4.26 39.63 8.77
CA ASN A 118 3.49 40.29 7.72
C ASN A 118 1.98 40.01 7.80
N GLY A 119 1.53 39.26 8.81
CA GLY A 119 0.12 38.90 9.01
C GLY A 119 -0.39 37.78 8.14
N TYR A 120 0.49 36.93 7.58
CA TYR A 120 0.10 35.78 6.78
C TYR A 120 0.21 34.50 7.60
N VAL A 121 -0.77 33.61 7.42
CA VAL A 121 -0.79 32.25 7.94
C VAL A 121 -0.61 31.27 6.79
N THR A 122 0.26 30.29 6.97
CA THR A 122 0.47 29.21 5.98
C THR A 122 -0.34 28.01 6.40
N TYR A 123 -1.25 27.57 5.53
CA TYR A 123 -2.07 26.38 5.73
C TYR A 123 -1.45 25.14 5.06
N PRO A 124 -1.79 23.94 5.54
CA PRO A 124 -1.36 22.69 4.92
C PRO A 124 -1.79 22.58 3.45
N ASN A 125 -0.99 21.89 2.65
CA ASN A 125 -1.32 21.56 1.24
C ASN A 125 -2.32 20.40 1.12
N VAL A 126 -3.35 20.38 1.96
CA VAL A 126 -4.37 19.32 2.01
C VAL A 126 -5.69 19.82 1.44
N ASN A 127 -6.16 19.17 0.37
CA ASN A 127 -7.50 19.43 -0.15
C ASN A 127 -8.49 18.39 0.40
N VAL A 128 -9.29 18.79 1.38
CA VAL A 128 -10.25 17.91 2.07
C VAL A 128 -11.19 17.20 1.10
N VAL A 129 -11.67 17.88 0.05
CA VAL A 129 -12.60 17.27 -0.93
C VAL A 129 -11.91 16.16 -1.71
N GLN A 130 -10.66 16.37 -2.10
CA GLN A 130 -9.85 15.36 -2.78
C GLN A 130 -9.56 14.17 -1.86
N GLU A 131 -9.14 14.45 -0.62
CA GLU A 131 -8.86 13.40 0.38
C GLU A 131 -10.12 12.57 0.69
N MET A 132 -11.30 13.20 0.80
CA MET A 132 -12.56 12.46 0.98
C MET A 132 -12.89 11.55 -0.20
N THR A 133 -12.61 11.99 -1.42
CA THR A 133 -12.78 11.17 -2.62
C THR A 133 -11.81 9.99 -2.60
N ASP A 134 -10.54 10.23 -2.27
CA ASP A 134 -9.51 9.21 -2.14
C ASP A 134 -9.82 8.19 -1.03
N LEU A 135 -10.45 8.64 0.07
CA LEU A 135 -10.91 7.76 1.15
C LEU A 135 -12.04 6.82 0.69
N ILE A 136 -12.98 7.33 -0.11
CA ILE A 136 -14.05 6.52 -0.69
C ILE A 136 -13.45 5.48 -1.65
N ASP A 137 -12.50 5.86 -2.47
CA ASP A 137 -11.82 4.94 -3.40
C ASP A 137 -11.02 3.86 -2.66
N ALA A 138 -10.31 4.22 -1.58
CA ALA A 138 -9.60 3.26 -0.73
C ALA A 138 -10.58 2.26 -0.08
N SER A 139 -11.71 2.75 0.45
CA SER A 139 -12.76 1.92 1.05
C SER A 139 -13.37 0.95 0.04
N ARG A 140 -13.72 1.42 -1.15
CA ARG A 140 -14.24 0.57 -2.23
C ARG A 140 -13.23 -0.50 -2.68
N SER A 141 -11.96 -0.11 -2.76
CA SER A 141 -10.88 -1.04 -3.11
C SER A 141 -10.68 -2.10 -2.03
N TYR A 142 -10.82 -1.73 -0.77
CA TYR A 142 -10.78 -2.65 0.37
C TYR A 142 -11.95 -3.66 0.30
N GLU A 143 -13.19 -3.18 0.07
CA GLU A 143 -14.38 -4.04 -0.08
C GLU A 143 -14.26 -5.00 -1.27
N ALA A 144 -13.69 -4.54 -2.38
CA ALA A 144 -13.42 -5.40 -3.54
C ALA A 144 -12.45 -6.54 -3.20
N ASN A 145 -11.39 -6.26 -2.42
CA ASN A 145 -10.44 -7.27 -1.95
C ASN A 145 -11.09 -8.25 -0.98
N ILE A 146 -12.00 -7.80 -0.09
CA ILE A 146 -12.81 -8.68 0.78
C ILE A 146 -13.67 -9.61 -0.08
N SER A 147 -14.34 -9.08 -1.10
CA SER A 147 -15.18 -9.88 -1.99
C SER A 147 -14.38 -10.94 -2.74
N ALA A 148 -13.20 -10.58 -3.26
CA ALA A 148 -12.28 -11.52 -3.90
C ALA A 148 -11.76 -12.59 -2.92
N PHE A 149 -11.46 -12.20 -1.69
CA PHE A 149 -11.05 -13.13 -0.63
C PHE A 149 -12.17 -14.14 -0.30
N ASN A 150 -13.41 -13.66 -0.12
CA ASN A 150 -14.57 -14.51 0.15
C ASN A 150 -14.90 -15.45 -1.01
N ALA A 151 -14.76 -14.99 -2.26
CA ALA A 151 -14.93 -15.84 -3.43
C ALA A 151 -13.87 -16.97 -3.46
N SER A 152 -12.63 -16.65 -3.18
CA SER A 152 -11.54 -17.63 -3.08
C SER A 152 -11.79 -18.62 -1.94
N LYS A 153 -12.28 -18.16 -0.78
CA LYS A 153 -12.65 -19.02 0.36
C LYS A 153 -13.78 -19.98 0.00
N SER A 154 -14.81 -19.49 -0.71
CA SER A 154 -15.93 -20.31 -1.16
C SER A 154 -15.49 -21.39 -2.17
N MET A 155 -14.59 -21.05 -3.10
CA MET A 155 -14.00 -22.03 -4.02
C MET A 155 -13.20 -23.08 -3.25
N ALA A 156 -12.43 -22.67 -2.24
CA ALA A 156 -11.67 -23.54 -1.38
C ALA A 156 -12.56 -24.56 -0.65
N SER A 157 -13.61 -24.06 -0.01
CA SER A 157 -14.57 -24.88 0.73
C SER A 157 -15.28 -25.91 -0.17
N LYS A 158 -15.71 -25.48 -1.37
CA LYS A 158 -16.34 -26.37 -2.35
C LYS A 158 -15.36 -27.45 -2.86
N GLY A 159 -14.11 -27.08 -3.12
CA GLY A 159 -13.08 -28.04 -3.52
C GLY A 159 -12.84 -29.12 -2.45
N LEU A 160 -12.83 -28.70 -1.17
CA LEU A 160 -12.66 -29.61 -0.05
C LEU A 160 -13.86 -30.56 0.11
N SER A 161 -15.09 -30.05 -0.06
CA SER A 161 -16.31 -30.86 0.03
C SER A 161 -16.41 -31.92 -1.07
N ILE A 162 -15.91 -31.62 -2.27
CA ILE A 162 -15.84 -32.63 -3.37
C ILE A 162 -14.86 -33.75 -3.01
N GLY A 163 -13.71 -33.38 -2.40
CA GLY A 163 -12.70 -34.39 -1.99
C GLY A 163 -13.10 -35.23 -0.77
N SER A 164 -14.07 -34.78 0.03
CA SER A 164 -14.57 -35.53 1.20
C SER A 164 -15.82 -36.38 0.90
N ALA A 165 -16.38 -36.29 -0.31
CA ALA A 165 -17.57 -37.04 -0.73
C ALA A 165 -17.24 -38.38 -1.39
N THR A 166 -15.96 -38.77 -1.42
CA THR A 166 -15.47 -40.11 -1.81
C THR A 166 -14.97 -40.85 -0.57
#